data_b5eb005ac159ba98d2305e0581bdf820
#
_entry.id   b5eb005ac159ba98d2305e0581bdf820
#
_cell.length_a   1.000
_cell.length_b   1.000
_cell.length_c   1.000
_cell.angle_alpha   90.00
_cell.angle_beta   90.00
_cell.angle_gamma   90.00
#
_symmetry.space_group_name_H-M   'P 1'
#
loop_
_entity.id
_entity.type
_entity.pdbx_description
1 polymer ?
#
loop_
_entity_poly.entity_id
_entity_poly.type
_entity_poly.pdbx_seq_one_letter_code
_entity_poly.pdbx_strand_id
1 'polypeptide(L)'
;AYRFPGEINIIAIGPLTNIANVINKNPNIVKIIKSITIMGGSWFSGGNISPVAEANIYNDPEAAEIVFKSKIPITMIGLDVTHKVFLTASHIKYLASLKNNSGKFLQDISNFYVEFYKETKNMNGCYFHDATAAIAFTNPEYFDFKKGKVFVSQDRLTRGQTVVFESEKFHETFIDDKRGNINIANKVQSKKVINKFLEIAEKYMK
;
A
#
# COMPACT_ATOMS: atom_id res chain seq x y z
N ALA A 1 19.48 -8.81 0.12
CA ALA A 1 20.01 -7.48 -0.24
C ALA A 1 21.55 -7.52 -0.37
N TYR A 2 22.29 -8.07 0.60
CA TYR A 2 23.77 -8.14 0.53
C TYR A 2 24.31 -8.89 -0.69
N ARG A 3 23.57 -9.89 -1.19
CA ARG A 3 23.95 -10.64 -2.39
C ARG A 3 23.68 -9.87 -3.69
N PHE A 4 22.73 -8.92 -3.66
CA PHE A 4 22.28 -8.13 -4.81
C PHE A 4 22.09 -6.67 -4.36
N PRO A 5 23.17 -5.92 -4.06
CA PRO A 5 23.07 -4.57 -3.53
C PRO A 5 22.50 -3.61 -4.59
N GLY A 6 21.50 -2.84 -4.20
CA GLY A 6 20.85 -1.88 -5.10
C GLY A 6 19.86 -2.49 -6.11
N GLU A 7 19.59 -3.81 -6.04
CA GLU A 7 18.67 -4.48 -6.97
C GLU A 7 17.33 -4.87 -6.32
N ILE A 8 17.31 -5.02 -4.98
CA ILE A 8 16.13 -5.52 -4.26
C ILE A 8 15.10 -4.42 -4.09
N ASN A 9 13.90 -4.67 -4.64
CA ASN A 9 12.70 -3.92 -4.35
C ASN A 9 11.81 -4.72 -3.40
N ILE A 10 11.18 -4.04 -2.45
CA ILE A 10 10.26 -4.64 -1.49
C ILE A 10 8.85 -4.12 -1.77
N ILE A 11 7.87 -5.02 -1.84
CA ILE A 11 6.46 -4.67 -1.81
C ILE A 11 5.93 -5.08 -0.45
N ALA A 12 5.65 -4.11 0.41
CA ALA A 12 5.16 -4.31 1.77
C ALA A 12 3.64 -4.15 1.79
N ILE A 13 2.92 -5.23 2.09
CA ILE A 13 1.46 -5.29 2.07
C ILE A 13 0.86 -5.67 3.44
N GLY A 14 1.63 -5.46 4.49
CA GLY A 14 1.25 -5.67 5.89
C GLY A 14 1.97 -4.70 6.81
N PRO A 15 1.84 -4.84 8.14
CA PRO A 15 2.58 -4.04 9.11
C PRO A 15 4.08 -4.06 8.86
N LEU A 16 4.75 -2.92 9.06
CA LEU A 16 6.15 -2.71 8.67
C LEU A 16 7.18 -3.23 9.69
N THR A 17 6.75 -3.97 10.68
CA THR A 17 7.55 -4.51 11.79
C THR A 17 8.81 -5.25 11.30
N ASN A 18 8.67 -6.12 10.29
CA ASN A 18 9.79 -6.90 9.77
C ASN A 18 10.85 -6.00 9.13
N ILE A 19 10.43 -4.98 8.38
CA ILE A 19 11.33 -4.04 7.69
C ILE A 19 12.03 -3.16 8.71
N ALA A 20 11.29 -2.61 9.69
CA ALA A 20 11.86 -1.81 10.77
C ALA A 20 12.89 -2.60 11.59
N ASN A 21 12.61 -3.86 11.92
CA ASN A 21 13.54 -4.73 12.62
C ASN A 21 14.84 -4.96 11.82
N VAL A 22 14.76 -5.11 10.51
CA VAL A 22 15.94 -5.25 9.65
C VAL A 22 16.75 -3.94 9.63
N ILE A 23 16.08 -2.78 9.53
CA ILE A 23 16.73 -1.46 9.55
C ILE A 23 17.45 -1.24 10.89
N ASN A 24 16.79 -1.55 12.01
CA ASN A 24 17.35 -1.39 13.34
C ASN A 24 18.57 -2.30 13.58
N LYS A 25 18.49 -3.57 13.15
CA LYS A 25 19.58 -4.53 13.30
C LYS A 25 20.76 -4.24 12.38
N ASN A 26 20.51 -3.70 11.20
CA ASN A 26 21.49 -3.42 10.17
C ASN A 26 21.24 -2.07 9.50
N PRO A 27 21.60 -0.93 10.12
CA PRO A 27 21.32 0.40 9.56
C PRO A 27 21.90 0.63 8.15
N ASN A 28 22.97 -0.07 7.79
CA ASN A 28 23.56 0.03 6.45
C ASN A 28 22.68 -0.60 5.34
N ILE A 29 21.68 -1.41 5.70
CA ILE A 29 20.74 -2.02 4.74
C ILE A 29 20.00 -0.97 3.90
N VAL A 30 19.78 0.22 4.45
CA VAL A 30 19.11 1.33 3.76
C VAL A 30 19.84 1.81 2.51
N LYS A 31 21.15 1.55 2.42
CA LYS A 31 21.98 1.94 1.28
C LYS A 31 21.93 0.93 0.13
N ILE A 32 21.46 -0.28 0.39
CA ILE A 32 21.51 -1.40 -0.56
C ILE A 32 20.12 -1.92 -0.96
N ILE A 33 19.05 -1.50 -0.29
CA ILE A 33 17.68 -1.70 -0.76
C ILE A 33 17.37 -0.63 -1.81
N LYS A 34 16.88 -1.06 -2.97
CA LYS A 34 16.58 -0.17 -4.09
C LYS A 34 15.34 0.68 -3.84
N SER A 35 14.24 0.06 -3.40
CA SER A 35 13.00 0.77 -3.07
C SER A 35 12.05 -0.08 -2.21
N ILE A 36 11.07 0.61 -1.59
CA ILE A 36 9.95 -0.03 -0.90
C ILE A 36 8.65 0.57 -1.45
N THR A 37 7.74 -0.27 -1.94
CA THR A 37 6.35 0.10 -2.21
C THR A 37 5.49 -0.39 -1.07
N ILE A 38 4.78 0.50 -0.39
CA ILE A 38 4.00 0.21 0.81
C ILE A 38 2.52 0.30 0.47
N MET A 39 1.75 -0.79 0.70
CA MET A 39 0.31 -0.65 0.91
C MET A 39 0.09 -0.22 2.35
N GLY A 40 -0.34 1.00 2.56
CA GLY A 40 -0.56 1.53 3.91
C GLY A 40 -0.72 3.03 3.95
N GLY A 41 -1.31 3.48 5.05
CA GLY A 41 -1.54 4.88 5.33
C GLY A 41 -2.70 5.51 4.57
N SER A 42 -2.95 6.76 4.90
CA SER A 42 -3.98 7.58 4.27
C SER A 42 -3.59 9.06 4.39
N TRP A 43 -3.82 9.82 3.34
CA TRP A 43 -3.59 11.27 3.34
C TRP A 43 -4.87 12.04 3.67
N PHE A 44 -5.94 11.81 2.88
CA PHE A 44 -7.21 12.53 2.99
C PHE A 44 -8.43 11.61 3.19
N SER A 45 -8.29 10.30 2.98
CA SER A 45 -9.42 9.38 2.95
C SER A 45 -9.91 8.94 4.34
N GLY A 46 -9.27 9.42 5.41
CA GLY A 46 -9.51 8.88 6.75
C GLY A 46 -8.95 7.47 6.90
N GLY A 47 -9.42 6.72 7.88
CA GLY A 47 -8.95 5.37 8.16
C GLY A 47 -9.94 4.27 7.81
N ASN A 48 -9.48 3.03 7.94
CA ASN A 48 -10.32 1.83 7.80
C ASN A 48 -10.33 0.96 9.09
N ILE A 49 -9.39 1.18 10.01
CA ILE A 49 -9.36 0.53 11.33
C ILE A 49 -9.75 1.51 12.45
N SER A 50 -9.46 2.78 12.29
CA SER A 50 -9.91 3.88 13.13
C SER A 50 -10.36 5.04 12.23
N PRO A 51 -10.99 6.12 12.76
CA PRO A 51 -11.37 7.27 11.93
C PRO A 51 -10.21 7.90 11.16
N VAL A 52 -8.97 7.75 11.62
CA VAL A 52 -7.80 8.48 11.10
C VAL A 52 -6.68 7.57 10.58
N ALA A 53 -6.74 6.26 10.84
CA ALA A 53 -5.62 5.37 10.56
C ALA A 53 -5.98 4.19 9.64
N GLU A 54 -5.06 3.86 8.76
CA GLU A 54 -5.07 2.65 7.94
C GLU A 54 -4.51 1.47 8.76
N ALA A 55 -5.04 0.28 8.52
CA ALA A 55 -4.81 -0.91 9.35
C ALA A 55 -3.34 -1.34 9.46
N ASN A 56 -2.58 -1.36 8.35
CA ASN A 56 -1.18 -1.77 8.38
C ASN A 56 -0.32 -0.83 9.22
N ILE A 57 -0.57 0.48 9.08
CA ILE A 57 0.15 1.50 9.85
C ILE A 57 -0.31 1.50 11.31
N TYR A 58 -1.61 1.34 11.56
CA TYR A 58 -2.17 1.28 12.91
C TYR A 58 -1.63 0.12 13.76
N ASN A 59 -1.41 -1.04 13.13
CA ASN A 59 -0.94 -2.23 13.83
C ASN A 59 0.48 -2.10 14.39
N ASP A 60 1.37 -1.33 13.71
CA ASP A 60 2.71 -1.04 14.20
C ASP A 60 3.18 0.35 13.72
N PRO A 61 2.65 1.44 14.30
CA PRO A 61 3.00 2.80 13.89
C PRO A 61 4.45 3.16 14.23
N GLU A 62 5.01 2.55 15.26
CA GLU A 62 6.42 2.73 15.63
C GLU A 62 7.34 2.19 14.53
N ALA A 63 7.07 1.00 14.03
CA ALA A 63 7.78 0.43 12.88
C ALA A 63 7.58 1.25 11.60
N ALA A 64 6.35 1.70 11.34
CA ALA A 64 6.05 2.53 10.19
C ALA A 64 6.85 3.85 10.22
N GLU A 65 6.94 4.51 11.37
CA GLU A 65 7.73 5.72 11.54
C GLU A 65 9.23 5.47 11.25
N ILE A 66 9.79 4.36 11.72
CA ILE A 66 11.19 3.97 11.43
C ILE A 66 11.39 3.81 9.91
N VAL A 67 10.47 3.15 9.23
CA VAL A 67 10.57 2.90 7.79
C VAL A 67 10.45 4.22 7.01
N PHE A 68 9.46 5.06 7.30
CA PHE A 68 9.31 6.36 6.62
C PHE A 68 10.50 7.31 6.87
N LYS A 69 11.21 7.15 7.99
CA LYS A 69 12.40 7.93 8.34
C LYS A 69 13.70 7.37 7.73
N SER A 70 13.68 6.17 7.18
CA SER A 70 14.87 5.40 6.81
C SER A 70 15.70 5.93 5.64
N LYS A 71 15.19 6.87 4.86
CA LYS A 71 15.79 7.39 3.59
C LYS A 71 15.85 6.36 2.45
N ILE A 72 15.33 5.15 2.60
CA ILE A 72 15.10 4.25 1.46
C ILE A 72 14.09 4.93 0.53
N PRO A 73 14.24 4.86 -0.80
CA PRO A 73 13.21 5.34 -1.73
C PRO A 73 11.87 4.63 -1.48
N ILE A 74 10.85 5.38 -1.07
CA ILE A 74 9.54 4.83 -0.71
C ILE A 74 8.47 5.36 -1.67
N THR A 75 7.54 4.46 -2.03
CA THR A 75 6.26 4.79 -2.66
C THR A 75 5.13 4.31 -1.75
N MET A 76 4.30 5.23 -1.28
CA MET A 76 3.13 4.96 -0.45
C MET A 76 1.87 4.85 -1.32
N ILE A 77 1.18 3.73 -1.22
CA ILE A 77 -0.10 3.43 -1.87
C ILE A 77 -1.15 3.34 -0.75
N GLY A 78 -1.68 4.49 -0.37
CA GLY A 78 -2.63 4.63 0.73
C GLY A 78 -4.09 4.40 0.32
N LEU A 79 -4.97 4.54 1.31
CA LEU A 79 -6.43 4.42 1.12
C LEU A 79 -6.96 5.42 0.09
N ASP A 80 -6.29 6.54 -0.11
CA ASP A 80 -6.64 7.59 -1.08
C ASP A 80 -6.80 7.09 -2.51
N VAL A 81 -6.07 6.03 -2.85
CA VAL A 81 -6.14 5.37 -4.16
C VAL A 81 -6.73 3.97 -4.06
N THR A 82 -6.44 3.19 -3.01
CA THR A 82 -6.93 1.81 -2.93
C THR A 82 -8.44 1.73 -2.72
N HIS A 83 -9.08 2.70 -2.04
CA HIS A 83 -10.54 2.82 -1.94
C HIS A 83 -11.22 3.17 -3.30
N LYS A 84 -10.45 3.52 -4.32
CA LYS A 84 -10.97 3.76 -5.69
C LYS A 84 -10.85 2.52 -6.57
N VAL A 85 -10.12 1.49 -6.14
CA VAL A 85 -9.95 0.24 -6.89
C VAL A 85 -10.85 -0.82 -6.26
N PHE A 86 -11.94 -1.14 -6.94
CA PHE A 86 -12.99 -1.99 -6.43
C PHE A 86 -13.17 -3.25 -7.27
N LEU A 87 -12.96 -4.41 -6.66
CA LEU A 87 -13.16 -5.72 -7.27
C LEU A 87 -14.62 -6.13 -7.05
N THR A 88 -15.41 -6.11 -8.12
CA THR A 88 -16.85 -6.44 -8.07
C THR A 88 -17.08 -7.95 -8.00
N ALA A 89 -18.28 -8.36 -7.57
CA ALA A 89 -18.70 -9.76 -7.61
C ALA A 89 -18.66 -10.35 -9.05
N SER A 90 -18.85 -9.53 -10.11
CA SER A 90 -18.71 -9.99 -11.50
C SER A 90 -17.25 -10.28 -11.87
N HIS A 91 -16.30 -9.50 -11.39
CA HIS A 91 -14.88 -9.80 -11.58
C HIS A 91 -14.48 -11.13 -10.92
N ILE A 92 -15.01 -11.39 -9.73
CA ILE A 92 -14.75 -12.64 -8.99
C ILE A 92 -15.36 -13.85 -9.71
N LYS A 93 -16.60 -13.72 -10.20
CA LYS A 93 -17.21 -14.77 -11.05
C LYS A 93 -16.40 -15.04 -12.31
N TYR A 94 -15.86 -13.99 -12.92
CA TYR A 94 -14.98 -14.12 -14.07
C TYR A 94 -13.70 -14.91 -13.72
N LEU A 95 -13.01 -14.58 -12.62
CA LEU A 95 -11.85 -15.33 -12.13
C LEU A 95 -12.17 -16.81 -11.91
N ALA A 96 -13.33 -17.10 -11.30
CA ALA A 96 -13.80 -18.47 -11.10
C ALA A 96 -14.02 -19.23 -12.42
N SER A 97 -14.43 -18.53 -13.49
CA SER A 97 -14.69 -19.13 -14.79
C SER A 97 -13.42 -19.58 -15.53
N LEU A 98 -12.24 -19.14 -15.07
CA LEU A 98 -10.94 -19.53 -15.64
C LEU A 98 -10.60 -21.02 -15.48
N LYS A 99 -11.45 -21.79 -14.80
CA LYS A 99 -11.46 -23.28 -14.69
C LYS A 99 -10.11 -23.91 -14.30
N ASN A 100 -9.34 -23.21 -13.47
CA ASN A 100 -8.07 -23.71 -12.93
C ASN A 100 -8.02 -23.60 -11.42
N ASN A 101 -7.06 -24.28 -10.79
CA ASN A 101 -6.92 -24.29 -9.35
C ASN A 101 -6.73 -22.89 -8.74
N SER A 102 -6.03 -22.00 -9.45
CA SER A 102 -5.77 -20.64 -8.98
C SER A 102 -7.01 -19.77 -9.08
N GLY A 103 -7.84 -19.90 -10.12
CA GLY A 103 -9.11 -19.19 -10.25
C GLY A 103 -10.08 -19.59 -9.14
N LYS A 104 -10.18 -20.90 -8.82
CA LYS A 104 -10.95 -21.38 -7.70
C LYS A 104 -10.42 -20.84 -6.35
N PHE A 105 -9.13 -20.88 -6.14
CA PHE A 105 -8.51 -20.35 -4.92
C PHE A 105 -8.82 -18.85 -4.75
N LEU A 106 -8.66 -18.03 -5.82
CA LEU A 106 -9.00 -16.61 -5.77
C LEU A 106 -10.48 -16.37 -5.50
N GLN A 107 -11.37 -17.19 -6.06
CA GLN A 107 -12.79 -17.12 -5.75
C GLN A 107 -13.05 -17.38 -4.25
N ASP A 108 -12.47 -18.46 -3.73
CA ASP A 108 -12.72 -18.88 -2.34
C ASP A 108 -12.26 -17.82 -1.34
N ILE A 109 -11.05 -17.27 -1.50
CA ILE A 109 -10.55 -16.20 -0.62
C ILE A 109 -11.32 -14.87 -0.82
N SER A 110 -11.75 -14.57 -2.05
CA SER A 110 -12.50 -13.35 -2.35
C SER A 110 -13.93 -13.39 -1.83
N ASN A 111 -14.58 -14.54 -1.81
CA ASN A 111 -15.94 -14.68 -1.29
C ASN A 111 -16.04 -14.24 0.18
N PHE A 112 -15.09 -14.65 1.03
CA PHE A 112 -15.03 -14.21 2.42
C PHE A 112 -14.95 -12.67 2.52
N TYR A 113 -14.12 -12.04 1.69
CA TYR A 113 -13.97 -10.58 1.67
C TYR A 113 -15.22 -9.87 1.17
N VAL A 114 -15.89 -10.42 0.16
CA VAL A 114 -17.15 -9.86 -0.36
C VAL A 114 -18.27 -9.94 0.67
N GLU A 115 -18.40 -11.07 1.36
CA GLU A 115 -19.37 -11.22 2.45
C GLU A 115 -19.11 -10.22 3.58
N PHE A 116 -17.86 -10.09 4.02
CA PHE A 116 -17.47 -9.08 5.01
C PHE A 116 -17.84 -7.66 4.59
N TYR A 117 -17.55 -7.24 3.35
CA TYR A 117 -17.90 -5.90 2.87
C TYR A 117 -19.41 -5.74 2.65
N LYS A 118 -20.12 -6.79 2.30
CA LYS A 118 -21.57 -6.78 2.18
C LYS A 118 -22.23 -6.56 3.52
N GLU A 119 -21.81 -7.28 4.55
CA GLU A 119 -22.36 -7.19 5.90
C GLU A 119 -22.00 -5.86 6.60
N THR A 120 -20.75 -5.41 6.48
CA THR A 120 -20.25 -4.26 7.23
C THR A 120 -20.47 -2.93 6.53
N LYS A 121 -20.53 -2.90 5.18
CA LYS A 121 -20.59 -1.67 4.38
C LYS A 121 -21.68 -1.68 3.30
N ASN A 122 -22.49 -2.73 3.21
CA ASN A 122 -23.50 -2.91 2.17
C ASN A 122 -22.94 -2.79 0.73
N MET A 123 -21.74 -3.33 0.50
CA MET A 123 -21.03 -3.26 -0.78
C MET A 123 -21.04 -4.63 -1.47
N ASN A 124 -21.22 -4.65 -2.80
CA ASN A 124 -21.22 -5.88 -3.60
C ASN A 124 -19.87 -6.11 -4.29
N GLY A 125 -18.84 -6.41 -3.50
CA GLY A 125 -17.47 -6.56 -3.89
C GLY A 125 -16.54 -6.13 -2.76
N CYS A 126 -15.26 -5.95 -3.05
CA CYS A 126 -14.29 -5.53 -2.04
C CYS A 126 -13.28 -4.53 -2.60
N TYR A 127 -12.68 -3.72 -1.72
CA TYR A 127 -11.54 -2.90 -2.08
C TYR A 127 -10.32 -3.78 -2.38
N PHE A 128 -9.55 -3.38 -3.38
CA PHE A 128 -8.42 -4.15 -3.89
C PHE A 128 -7.10 -3.52 -3.45
N HIS A 129 -6.79 -3.63 -2.15
CA HIS A 129 -5.69 -2.91 -1.52
C HIS A 129 -4.30 -3.40 -1.97
N ASP A 130 -3.93 -4.61 -1.63
CA ASP A 130 -2.57 -5.15 -1.76
C ASP A 130 -2.13 -5.31 -3.20
N ALA A 131 -2.99 -5.85 -4.03
CA ALA A 131 -2.70 -5.99 -5.44
C ALA A 131 -2.60 -4.63 -6.16
N THR A 132 -3.30 -3.59 -5.68
CA THR A 132 -3.12 -2.22 -6.18
C THR A 132 -1.69 -1.73 -5.94
N ALA A 133 -1.11 -2.01 -4.77
CA ALA A 133 0.29 -1.65 -4.50
C ALA A 133 1.27 -2.45 -5.37
N ALA A 134 1.02 -3.75 -5.59
CA ALA A 134 1.85 -4.55 -6.49
C ALA A 134 1.78 -4.05 -7.94
N ILE A 135 0.59 -3.66 -8.41
CA ILE A 135 0.41 -3.08 -9.75
C ILE A 135 1.03 -1.69 -9.82
N ALA A 136 0.98 -0.88 -8.78
CA ALA A 136 1.65 0.42 -8.75
C ALA A 136 3.17 0.31 -8.88
N PHE A 137 3.75 -0.76 -8.33
CA PHE A 137 5.17 -1.06 -8.53
C PHE A 137 5.51 -1.44 -9.97
N THR A 138 4.67 -2.24 -10.63
CA THR A 138 4.93 -2.73 -12.01
C THR A 138 4.46 -1.76 -13.10
N ASN A 139 3.44 -0.98 -12.83
CA ASN A 139 2.78 -0.06 -13.77
C ASN A 139 2.53 1.30 -13.11
N PRO A 140 3.59 2.02 -12.71
CA PRO A 140 3.45 3.31 -12.01
C PRO A 140 2.71 4.37 -12.85
N GLU A 141 2.69 4.24 -14.17
CA GLU A 141 1.98 5.11 -15.10
C GLU A 141 0.45 5.08 -14.95
N TYR A 142 -0.10 4.16 -14.16
CA TYR A 142 -1.54 4.14 -13.83
C TYR A 142 -1.89 5.05 -12.66
N PHE A 143 -0.88 5.70 -12.05
CA PHE A 143 -1.03 6.51 -10.85
C PHE A 143 -0.41 7.90 -11.04
N ASP A 144 -1.00 8.90 -10.38
CA ASP A 144 -0.34 10.17 -10.16
C ASP A 144 0.27 10.17 -8.76
N PHE A 145 1.46 10.72 -8.64
CA PHE A 145 2.19 10.81 -7.37
C PHE A 145 2.49 12.24 -7.00
N LYS A 146 2.44 12.52 -5.70
CA LYS A 146 2.98 13.73 -5.08
C LYS A 146 4.19 13.37 -4.23
N LYS A 147 5.12 14.32 -4.10
CA LYS A 147 6.26 14.18 -3.18
C LYS A 147 5.96 14.85 -1.86
N GLY A 148 6.33 14.21 -0.77
CA GLY A 148 6.16 14.75 0.56
C GLY A 148 6.87 13.94 1.62
N LYS A 149 6.93 14.49 2.82
CA LYS A 149 7.40 13.81 4.03
C LYS A 149 6.18 13.20 4.73
N VAL A 150 6.30 11.97 5.19
CA VAL A 150 5.24 11.27 5.93
C VAL A 150 5.68 11.02 7.35
N PHE A 151 4.82 11.41 8.30
CA PHE A 151 4.97 11.21 9.73
C PHE A 151 3.87 10.27 10.21
N VAL A 152 4.15 9.45 11.19
CA VAL A 152 3.20 8.53 11.77
C VAL A 152 2.95 8.89 13.22
N SER A 153 1.70 9.15 13.55
CA SER A 153 1.31 9.46 14.94
C SER A 153 1.34 8.21 15.81
N GLN A 154 1.96 8.34 16.97
CA GLN A 154 1.99 7.34 18.03
C GLN A 154 1.08 7.73 19.21
N ASP A 155 0.45 8.90 19.13
CA ASP A 155 -0.49 9.38 20.15
C ASP A 155 -1.72 8.49 20.25
N ARG A 156 -2.24 8.28 21.45
CA ARG A 156 -3.36 7.38 21.72
C ARG A 156 -4.59 7.65 20.85
N LEU A 157 -4.94 8.90 20.63
CA LEU A 157 -6.15 9.28 19.88
C LEU A 157 -5.96 9.20 18.37
N THR A 158 -4.74 9.42 17.90
CA THR A 158 -4.40 9.47 16.48
C THR A 158 -3.41 8.36 16.08
N ARG A 159 -3.32 7.29 16.89
CA ARG A 159 -2.42 6.17 16.65
C ARG A 159 -2.52 5.68 15.21
N GLY A 160 -1.37 5.62 14.53
CA GLY A 160 -1.29 5.15 13.15
C GLY A 160 -1.77 6.15 12.08
N GLN A 161 -2.20 7.36 12.48
CA GLN A 161 -2.48 8.40 11.50
C GLN A 161 -1.21 8.77 10.73
N THR A 162 -1.29 8.80 9.41
CA THR A 162 -0.22 9.32 8.55
C THR A 162 -0.47 10.78 8.23
N VAL A 163 0.49 11.63 8.61
CA VAL A 163 0.47 13.07 8.32
C VAL A 163 1.43 13.35 7.19
N VAL A 164 0.91 13.88 6.09
CA VAL A 164 1.69 14.16 4.88
C VAL A 164 1.97 15.64 4.77
N PHE A 165 3.25 15.98 4.70
CA PHE A 165 3.71 17.33 4.34
C PHE A 165 4.14 17.33 2.88
N GLU A 166 3.27 17.85 2.01
CA GLU A 166 3.52 17.98 0.57
C GLU A 166 4.64 19.00 0.33
N SER A 167 5.71 18.58 -0.36
CA SER A 167 6.92 19.38 -0.53
C SER A 167 6.71 20.70 -1.26
N GLU A 168 5.67 20.80 -2.11
CA GLU A 168 5.33 22.00 -2.86
C GLU A 168 4.57 23.04 -2.02
N LYS A 169 3.96 22.63 -0.89
CA LYS A 169 3.07 23.49 -0.09
C LYS A 169 3.68 24.00 1.21
N PHE A 170 4.61 23.22 1.78
CA PHE A 170 5.16 23.53 3.08
C PHE A 170 6.66 23.72 3.02
N HIS A 171 7.13 24.87 3.53
CA HIS A 171 8.56 25.15 3.58
C HIS A 171 9.25 24.22 4.60
N GLU A 172 10.44 23.69 4.24
CA GLU A 172 11.18 22.74 5.08
C GLU A 172 11.55 23.28 6.47
N THR A 173 11.57 24.60 6.65
CA THR A 173 11.86 25.25 7.95
C THR A 173 10.85 24.96 9.05
N PHE A 174 9.64 24.52 8.72
CA PHE A 174 8.62 24.17 9.72
C PHE A 174 8.82 22.76 10.30
N ILE A 175 9.70 21.96 9.70
CA ILE A 175 9.91 20.58 10.08
C ILE A 175 11.41 20.33 10.17
N ASP A 176 11.96 20.44 11.39
CA ASP A 176 13.35 20.06 11.66
C ASP A 176 13.49 18.52 11.69
N ASP A 177 13.25 17.89 10.51
CA ASP A 177 13.39 16.46 10.32
C ASP A 177 14.11 16.15 9.00
N LYS A 178 15.18 15.35 9.10
CA LYS A 178 16.06 14.98 7.99
C LYS A 178 15.54 13.81 7.15
N ARG A 179 14.25 13.38 7.34
CA ARG A 179 13.66 12.33 6.49
C ARG A 179 13.57 12.78 5.04
N GLY A 180 13.71 11.83 4.12
CA GLY A 180 13.56 12.09 2.70
C GLY A 180 12.11 12.30 2.28
N ASN A 181 11.92 12.94 1.13
CA ASN A 181 10.65 12.94 0.44
C ASN A 181 10.38 11.56 -0.16
N ILE A 182 9.13 11.11 -0.04
CA ILE A 182 8.65 9.87 -0.66
C ILE A 182 7.62 10.17 -1.75
N ASN A 183 7.35 9.20 -2.61
CA ASN A 183 6.25 9.28 -3.55
C ASN A 183 4.95 8.85 -2.87
N ILE A 184 3.90 9.63 -2.99
CA ILE A 184 2.59 9.35 -2.38
C ILE A 184 1.56 9.32 -3.51
N ALA A 185 0.93 8.18 -3.72
CA ALA A 185 -0.12 8.04 -4.73
C ALA A 185 -1.36 8.83 -4.31
N ASN A 186 -1.81 9.76 -5.18
CA ASN A 186 -2.98 10.60 -4.92
C ASN A 186 -4.11 10.41 -5.93
N LYS A 187 -3.80 9.87 -7.13
CA LYS A 187 -4.80 9.46 -8.12
C LYS A 187 -4.47 8.09 -8.69
N VAL A 188 -5.49 7.41 -9.19
CA VAL A 188 -5.37 6.08 -9.80
C VAL A 188 -6.34 5.92 -10.96
N GLN A 189 -5.89 5.26 -12.02
CA GLN A 189 -6.70 4.81 -13.14
C GLN A 189 -7.29 3.42 -12.81
N SER A 190 -8.31 3.39 -11.95
CA SER A 190 -8.85 2.16 -11.32
C SER A 190 -9.17 1.04 -12.31
N LYS A 191 -9.78 1.40 -13.47
CA LYS A 191 -10.10 0.42 -14.53
C LYS A 191 -8.84 -0.26 -15.08
N LYS A 192 -7.75 0.50 -15.27
CA LYS A 192 -6.48 -0.08 -15.77
C LYS A 192 -5.87 -1.03 -14.75
N VAL A 193 -5.95 -0.70 -13.46
CA VAL A 193 -5.46 -1.57 -12.38
C VAL A 193 -6.23 -2.90 -12.37
N ILE A 194 -7.56 -2.86 -12.40
CA ILE A 194 -8.39 -4.07 -12.45
C ILE A 194 -8.12 -4.89 -13.73
N ASN A 195 -8.10 -4.24 -14.88
CA ASN A 195 -7.85 -4.93 -16.15
C ASN A 195 -6.47 -5.60 -16.17
N LYS A 196 -5.45 -4.92 -15.62
CA LYS A 196 -4.10 -5.50 -15.52
C LYS A 196 -4.07 -6.73 -14.62
N PHE A 197 -4.78 -6.70 -13.50
CA PHE A 197 -4.92 -7.87 -12.65
C PHE A 197 -5.60 -9.03 -13.36
N LEU A 198 -6.72 -8.79 -14.05
CA LEU A 198 -7.44 -9.83 -14.80
C LEU A 198 -6.58 -10.41 -15.93
N GLU A 199 -5.84 -9.57 -16.67
CA GLU A 199 -4.87 -10.00 -17.70
C GLU A 199 -3.81 -10.95 -17.13
N ILE A 200 -3.25 -10.61 -15.95
CA ILE A 200 -2.26 -11.46 -15.28
C ILE A 200 -2.89 -12.78 -14.87
N ALA A 201 -4.09 -12.74 -14.29
CA ALA A 201 -4.83 -13.93 -13.90
C ALA A 201 -5.09 -14.87 -15.11
N GLU A 202 -5.54 -14.32 -16.23
CA GLU A 202 -5.74 -15.10 -17.48
C GLU A 202 -4.44 -15.73 -17.98
N LYS A 203 -3.35 -14.98 -17.98
CA LYS A 203 -2.09 -15.40 -18.58
C LYS A 203 -1.37 -16.49 -17.78
N TYR A 204 -1.37 -16.36 -16.45
CA TYR A 204 -0.53 -17.18 -15.57
C TYR A 204 -1.31 -18.19 -14.74
N MET A 205 -2.63 -18.19 -14.84
CA MET A 205 -3.51 -19.10 -14.10
C MET A 205 -4.12 -20.19 -15.00
N LYS A 206 -3.46 -20.48 -16.13
CA LYS A 206 -3.84 -21.57 -17.04
C LYS A 206 -3.46 -22.92 -16.52
#